data_73f8e7ce001e5532894a8f7f67e3eba6
#
_entry.id   73f8e7ce001e5532894a8f7f67e3eba6
#
_cell.length_a   1.000
_cell.length_b   1.000
_cell.length_c   1.000
_cell.angle_alpha   90.00
_cell.angle_beta   90.00
_cell.angle_gamma   90.00
#
_symmetry.space_group_name_H-M   'P 1'
#
loop_
_entity.id
_entity.type
_entity.pdbx_description
1 polymer ?
#
loop_
_entity_poly.entity_id
_entity_poly.type
_entity_poly.pdbx_seq_one_letter_code
_entity_poly.pdbx_strand_id
1 'polypeptide(L)'
;MNVIPTTGLFWGILCLYVFLVLGAGLFFARNNKSTEDFFFGGRRFSWWLIGMSMLATGVGSHSFAKYAAKGFEYGFSSTMTYMNDWFFMPLLLFGWIPIIYYMKVNSIPEYFERRFNSTVRNLSTFTMLLYLIGYIGIGLLALANLLQPILGWEIQSIIIIVAIISGTYVSLGGQTAIIFTDFLQGVILLFAGLLIFGLGISYLGGFDLFWDSLSLTNKLPLADFNSPPDFNFVGIFWQDGVVGSVGFAFMNQAVIMRFLASRSVAHARRATMMNVLVFLPIGTLAVSNSGWIGRAIANAFPDVIAESTNPNGIFTIVGSLVANSEPIFAFLVASVVAALMSSLDSQINASAAVAVNDVYTPLAKNPSEKTKLRISMFTSAFVTFIGIQAAFIFSQYGTIYEAHGAFHAIVTPPMVTVIFFGIFWQRFSSRAAIMTFVLGSIFIILGEMYPYELITPFAHGTEYIADRPYSYIKALYNMVACSSIAIVVTFLSKKPIDYSKIKGLTLWTIRDGQEYFKGSKVNSNKGSEIRFSASLIEIDEKLEGKTVRLPEKYSNQLKGETGDIIYISDTRWYLGGLKSTHAILGKVSDSDKILISKEVHEHAQFDFNRKIFIELEG
;
A
#
# COMPACT_ATOMS: atom_id res chain seq x y z
N MET A 1 -12.26 -10.20 -34.04
CA MET A 1 -12.84 -9.43 -32.94
C MET A 1 -13.22 -8.04 -33.44
N ASN A 2 -14.49 -7.65 -33.32
CA ASN A 2 -14.87 -6.24 -33.50
C ASN A 2 -14.43 -5.46 -32.27
N VAL A 3 -13.16 -5.07 -32.22
CA VAL A 3 -12.66 -4.16 -31.21
C VAL A 3 -13.30 -2.80 -31.49
N ILE A 4 -13.89 -2.16 -30.45
CA ILE A 4 -14.44 -0.82 -30.58
C ILE A 4 -13.35 0.10 -31.17
N PRO A 5 -13.61 0.80 -32.26
CA PRO A 5 -12.59 1.63 -32.89
C PRO A 5 -12.15 2.75 -31.95
N THR A 6 -10.86 2.89 -31.78
CA THR A 6 -10.27 3.97 -30.95
C THR A 6 -10.18 5.24 -31.79
N THR A 7 -11.24 6.06 -31.77
CA THR A 7 -11.29 7.36 -32.46
C THR A 7 -10.66 8.49 -31.65
N GLY A 8 -10.72 9.72 -32.16
CA GLY A 8 -10.30 10.91 -31.40
C GLY A 8 -11.05 11.11 -30.08
N LEU A 9 -12.28 10.60 -29.94
CA LEU A 9 -13.05 10.68 -28.71
C LEU A 9 -12.46 9.79 -27.60
N PHE A 10 -12.06 8.55 -27.93
CA PHE A 10 -11.36 7.65 -27.00
C PHE A 10 -10.10 8.30 -26.42
N TRP A 11 -9.24 8.81 -27.31
CA TRP A 11 -8.00 9.47 -26.91
C TRP A 11 -8.27 10.76 -26.13
N GLY A 12 -9.32 11.52 -26.51
CA GLY A 12 -9.74 12.71 -25.80
C GLY A 12 -10.12 12.43 -24.36
N ILE A 13 -10.88 11.37 -24.08
CA ILE A 13 -11.27 10.95 -22.73
C ILE A 13 -10.05 10.51 -21.93
N LEU A 14 -9.16 9.71 -22.51
CA LEU A 14 -7.95 9.24 -21.84
C LEU A 14 -7.00 10.40 -21.50
N CYS A 15 -6.76 11.30 -22.46
CA CYS A 15 -5.96 12.50 -22.23
C CYS A 15 -6.57 13.42 -21.17
N LEU A 16 -7.89 13.62 -21.21
CA LEU A 16 -8.60 14.41 -20.20
C LEU A 16 -8.41 13.82 -18.79
N TYR A 17 -8.56 12.50 -18.66
CA TYR A 17 -8.32 11.81 -17.40
C TYR A 17 -6.89 12.06 -16.88
N VAL A 18 -5.87 11.81 -17.72
CA VAL A 18 -4.46 12.01 -17.36
C VAL A 18 -4.22 13.47 -16.97
N PHE A 19 -4.76 14.42 -17.72
CA PHE A 19 -4.63 15.85 -17.45
C PHE A 19 -5.28 16.25 -16.11
N LEU A 20 -6.46 15.72 -15.79
CA LEU A 20 -7.13 15.97 -14.51
C LEU A 20 -6.33 15.45 -13.32
N VAL A 21 -5.78 14.23 -13.42
CA VAL A 21 -4.97 13.63 -12.36
C VAL A 21 -3.66 14.39 -12.17
N LEU A 22 -2.96 14.73 -13.26
CA LEU A 22 -1.75 15.55 -13.22
C LEU A 22 -2.03 16.94 -12.62
N GLY A 23 -3.12 17.57 -13.04
CA GLY A 23 -3.55 18.87 -12.52
C GLY A 23 -3.86 18.85 -11.02
N ALA A 24 -4.58 17.83 -10.56
CA ALA A 24 -4.86 17.62 -9.14
C ALA A 24 -3.56 17.36 -8.35
N GLY A 25 -2.68 16.50 -8.86
CA GLY A 25 -1.38 16.24 -8.26
C GLY A 25 -0.54 17.50 -8.08
N LEU A 26 -0.40 18.30 -9.14
CA LEU A 26 0.34 19.58 -9.10
C LEU A 26 -0.31 20.63 -8.20
N PHE A 27 -1.64 20.66 -8.14
CA PHE A 27 -2.37 21.54 -7.23
C PHE A 27 -2.03 21.26 -5.76
N PHE A 28 -2.08 20.00 -5.36
CA PHE A 28 -1.76 19.59 -3.99
C PHE A 28 -0.26 19.62 -3.67
N ALA A 29 0.61 19.47 -4.68
CA ALA A 29 2.07 19.55 -4.52
C ALA A 29 2.54 20.90 -3.94
N ARG A 30 1.78 21.98 -4.15
CA ARG A 30 2.07 23.31 -3.63
C ARG A 30 2.12 23.38 -2.09
N ASN A 31 1.56 22.39 -1.40
CA ASN A 31 1.51 22.33 0.06
C ASN A 31 2.76 21.67 0.68
N ASN A 32 3.68 21.14 -0.11
CA ASN A 32 4.89 20.48 0.35
C ASN A 32 5.97 21.50 0.73
N LYS A 33 6.08 21.81 2.02
CA LYS A 33 7.08 22.76 2.55
C LYS A 33 8.28 22.07 3.21
N SER A 34 8.11 20.82 3.63
CA SER A 34 9.12 20.02 4.34
C SER A 34 9.17 18.60 3.82
N THR A 35 10.22 17.83 4.21
CA THR A 35 10.26 16.39 3.94
C THR A 35 9.15 15.63 4.68
N GLU A 36 8.68 16.12 5.83
CA GLU A 36 7.54 15.55 6.55
C GLU A 36 6.24 15.72 5.75
N ASP A 37 6.01 16.89 5.16
CA ASP A 37 4.86 17.11 4.26
C ASP A 37 4.98 16.25 3.00
N PHE A 38 6.18 16.19 2.43
CA PHE A 38 6.42 15.47 1.18
C PHE A 38 6.22 13.95 1.33
N PHE A 39 6.75 13.31 2.40
CA PHE A 39 6.67 11.87 2.59
C PHE A 39 5.48 11.41 3.42
N PHE A 40 4.99 12.21 4.36
CA PHE A 40 3.94 11.81 5.31
C PHE A 40 2.72 12.72 5.28
N GLY A 41 2.68 13.71 4.38
CA GLY A 41 1.56 14.63 4.24
C GLY A 41 1.21 15.41 5.50
N GLY A 42 2.17 15.61 6.43
CA GLY A 42 1.98 16.33 7.69
C GLY A 42 1.18 15.57 8.75
N ARG A 43 1.00 14.25 8.63
CA ARG A 43 0.33 13.37 9.62
C ARG A 43 -1.05 13.85 10.05
N ARG A 44 -1.92 14.23 9.11
CA ARG A 44 -3.16 14.98 9.41
C ARG A 44 -4.44 14.40 8.81
N PHE A 45 -4.34 13.32 8.00
CA PHE A 45 -5.46 12.87 7.21
C PHE A 45 -6.45 11.97 7.96
N SER A 46 -7.71 12.05 7.54
CA SER A 46 -8.82 11.30 8.08
C SER A 46 -8.84 9.85 7.59
N TRP A 47 -9.42 8.95 8.38
CA TRP A 47 -9.48 7.51 8.13
C TRP A 47 -10.09 7.13 6.77
N TRP A 48 -11.14 7.82 6.33
CA TRP A 48 -11.82 7.50 5.07
C TRP A 48 -10.94 7.80 3.85
N LEU A 49 -10.19 8.89 3.88
CA LEU A 49 -9.25 9.27 2.83
C LEU A 49 -8.06 8.30 2.78
N ILE A 50 -7.51 7.98 3.95
CA ILE A 50 -6.42 7.00 4.08
C ILE A 50 -6.88 5.60 3.66
N GLY A 51 -8.08 5.15 4.07
CA GLY A 51 -8.61 3.84 3.70
C GLY A 51 -8.79 3.68 2.19
N MET A 52 -9.32 4.71 1.52
CA MET A 52 -9.45 4.70 0.05
C MET A 52 -8.09 4.77 -0.64
N SER A 53 -7.14 5.55 -0.12
CA SER A 53 -5.77 5.59 -0.63
C SER A 53 -5.06 4.24 -0.44
N MET A 54 -5.29 3.52 0.66
CA MET A 54 -4.79 2.15 0.85
C MET A 54 -5.37 1.18 -0.17
N LEU A 55 -6.69 1.26 -0.44
CA LEU A 55 -7.32 0.47 -1.50
C LEU A 55 -6.66 0.74 -2.86
N ALA A 56 -6.61 2.00 -3.28
CA ALA A 56 -6.06 2.38 -4.57
C ALA A 56 -4.58 1.99 -4.74
N THR A 57 -3.79 2.00 -3.64
CA THR A 57 -2.41 1.53 -3.64
C THR A 57 -2.30 0.01 -3.75
N GLY A 58 -3.18 -0.73 -3.08
CA GLY A 58 -3.20 -2.19 -3.08
C GLY A 58 -3.80 -2.78 -4.35
N VAL A 59 -4.82 -2.12 -4.91
CA VAL A 59 -5.53 -2.55 -6.13
C VAL A 59 -4.98 -1.78 -7.33
N GLY A 60 -3.82 -2.18 -7.83
CA GLY A 60 -3.17 -1.58 -9.00
C GLY A 60 -3.54 -2.25 -10.32
N SER A 61 -2.87 -1.84 -11.39
CA SER A 61 -3.03 -2.44 -12.72
C SER A 61 -2.71 -3.93 -12.74
N HIS A 62 -1.70 -4.35 -11.96
CA HIS A 62 -1.38 -5.76 -11.79
C HIS A 62 -2.57 -6.56 -11.23
N SER A 63 -3.43 -5.93 -10.45
CA SER A 63 -4.64 -6.55 -9.92
C SER A 63 -5.68 -6.82 -11.02
N PHE A 64 -5.93 -5.85 -11.91
CA PHE A 64 -6.84 -6.05 -13.03
C PHE A 64 -6.36 -7.12 -14.00
N ALA A 65 -5.07 -7.21 -14.27
CA ALA A 65 -4.52 -8.26 -15.11
C ALA A 65 -4.51 -9.62 -14.39
N LYS A 66 -3.93 -9.66 -13.18
CA LYS A 66 -3.69 -10.87 -12.40
C LYS A 66 -5.00 -11.55 -11.95
N TYR A 67 -5.95 -10.79 -11.39
CA TYR A 67 -7.15 -11.38 -10.80
C TYR A 67 -8.29 -11.57 -11.81
N ALA A 68 -8.34 -10.76 -12.86
CA ALA A 68 -9.18 -11.06 -14.01
C ALA A 68 -8.74 -12.36 -14.69
N ALA A 69 -7.42 -12.57 -14.87
CA ALA A 69 -6.89 -13.81 -15.41
C ALA A 69 -7.29 -15.02 -14.55
N LYS A 70 -7.08 -14.94 -13.22
CA LYS A 70 -7.48 -16.01 -12.30
C LYS A 70 -8.99 -16.18 -12.21
N GLY A 71 -9.78 -15.12 -12.34
CA GLY A 71 -11.23 -15.18 -12.47
C GLY A 71 -11.67 -15.91 -13.74
N PHE A 72 -10.97 -15.73 -14.85
CA PHE A 72 -11.21 -16.42 -16.11
C PHE A 72 -10.84 -17.93 -16.02
N GLU A 73 -9.71 -18.25 -15.39
CA GLU A 73 -9.24 -19.63 -15.26
C GLU A 73 -10.04 -20.42 -14.20
N TYR A 74 -10.29 -19.85 -13.02
CA TYR A 74 -10.77 -20.56 -11.83
C TYR A 74 -12.11 -20.05 -11.26
N GLY A 75 -12.69 -19.02 -11.86
CA GLY A 75 -13.99 -18.49 -11.44
C GLY A 75 -13.94 -17.79 -10.07
N PHE A 76 -14.95 -18.03 -9.23
CA PHE A 76 -15.12 -17.32 -7.94
C PHE A 76 -14.04 -17.61 -6.91
N SER A 77 -13.36 -18.77 -6.98
CA SER A 77 -12.24 -19.07 -6.08
C SER A 77 -11.06 -18.10 -6.23
N SER A 78 -10.98 -17.36 -7.35
CA SER A 78 -9.98 -16.29 -7.54
C SER A 78 -10.05 -15.19 -6.48
N THR A 79 -11.21 -14.99 -5.82
CA THR A 79 -11.37 -13.99 -4.75
C THR A 79 -10.53 -14.30 -3.51
N MET A 80 -10.20 -15.56 -3.27
CA MET A 80 -9.37 -15.97 -2.13
C MET A 80 -8.00 -15.30 -2.13
N THR A 81 -7.46 -14.99 -3.31
CA THR A 81 -6.14 -14.39 -3.44
C THR A 81 -6.05 -13.00 -2.82
N TYR A 82 -7.19 -12.31 -2.65
CA TYR A 82 -7.29 -11.02 -1.98
C TYR A 82 -7.89 -11.08 -0.58
N MET A 83 -8.82 -12.04 -0.34
CA MET A 83 -9.56 -12.11 0.92
C MET A 83 -8.78 -12.82 2.04
N ASN A 84 -7.45 -12.85 1.96
CA ASN A 84 -6.58 -13.43 2.98
C ASN A 84 -6.16 -12.45 4.09
N ASP A 85 -6.50 -11.16 3.98
CA ASP A 85 -5.98 -10.12 4.85
C ASP A 85 -6.60 -10.13 6.25
N TRP A 86 -7.77 -10.69 6.42
CA TRP A 86 -8.56 -10.60 7.64
C TRP A 86 -7.92 -11.31 8.84
N PHE A 87 -7.20 -12.42 8.65
CA PHE A 87 -6.68 -13.22 9.77
C PHE A 87 -5.48 -12.57 10.47
N PHE A 88 -4.67 -11.76 9.78
CA PHE A 88 -3.55 -11.04 10.40
C PHE A 88 -3.88 -9.58 10.75
N MET A 89 -5.06 -9.11 10.41
CA MET A 89 -5.50 -7.74 10.75
C MET A 89 -5.32 -7.40 12.24
N PRO A 90 -5.63 -8.28 13.22
CA PRO A 90 -5.38 -7.97 14.62
C PRO A 90 -3.92 -7.67 14.93
N LEU A 91 -2.98 -8.39 14.32
CA LEU A 91 -1.53 -8.18 14.51
C LEU A 91 -1.10 -6.80 13.97
N LEU A 92 -1.71 -6.38 12.87
CA LEU A 92 -1.48 -5.07 12.29
C LEU A 92 -2.06 -3.95 13.18
N LEU A 93 -3.33 -4.08 13.58
CA LEU A 93 -4.06 -3.07 14.35
C LEU A 93 -3.49 -2.86 15.76
N PHE A 94 -3.13 -3.95 16.46
CA PHE A 94 -2.71 -3.89 17.86
C PHE A 94 -1.20 -3.95 18.03
N GLY A 95 -0.47 -4.45 17.04
CA GLY A 95 0.99 -4.54 17.06
C GLY A 95 1.67 -3.45 16.24
N TRP A 96 1.65 -3.60 14.92
CA TRP A 96 2.50 -2.83 14.02
C TRP A 96 2.15 -1.35 13.91
N ILE A 97 0.88 -1.00 13.67
CA ILE A 97 0.43 0.39 13.52
C ILE A 97 0.78 1.24 14.75
N PRO A 98 0.46 0.82 16.00
CA PRO A 98 0.83 1.60 17.19
C PRO A 98 2.35 1.78 17.34
N ILE A 99 3.13 0.73 17.08
CA ILE A 99 4.59 0.79 17.23
C ILE A 99 5.17 1.86 16.29
N ILE A 100 4.88 1.77 14.98
CA ILE A 100 5.45 2.71 14.01
C ILE A 100 4.97 4.15 14.24
N TYR A 101 3.71 4.31 14.63
CA TYR A 101 3.11 5.62 14.83
C TYR A 101 3.65 6.31 16.08
N TYR A 102 3.57 5.65 17.24
CA TYR A 102 4.01 6.22 18.51
C TYR A 102 5.52 6.43 18.57
N MET A 103 6.29 5.54 18.02
CA MET A 103 7.75 5.69 17.96
C MET A 103 8.21 6.65 16.86
N LYS A 104 7.27 7.23 16.07
CA LYS A 104 7.54 8.15 14.95
C LYS A 104 8.59 7.56 14.00
N VAL A 105 8.45 6.28 13.68
CA VAL A 105 9.35 5.55 12.79
C VAL A 105 9.04 5.95 11.35
N ASN A 106 9.96 6.57 10.64
CA ASN A 106 9.72 7.06 9.29
C ASN A 106 9.90 6.00 8.21
N SER A 107 10.67 4.94 8.52
CA SER A 107 10.91 3.84 7.60
C SER A 107 11.05 2.52 8.35
N ILE A 108 10.79 1.41 7.64
CA ILE A 108 10.99 0.08 8.21
C ILE A 108 12.47 -0.19 8.55
N PRO A 109 13.45 0.20 7.70
CA PRO A 109 14.84 0.12 8.07
C PRO A 109 15.20 0.89 9.35
N GLU A 110 14.60 2.06 9.59
CA GLU A 110 14.76 2.81 10.84
C GLU A 110 14.23 2.04 12.05
N TYR A 111 13.08 1.34 11.91
CA TYR A 111 12.59 0.44 12.95
C TYR A 111 13.63 -0.63 13.29
N PHE A 112 14.23 -1.24 12.28
CA PHE A 112 15.23 -2.27 12.49
C PHE A 112 16.52 -1.75 13.14
N GLU A 113 16.94 -0.53 12.81
CA GLU A 113 18.09 0.09 13.50
C GLU A 113 17.82 0.29 14.99
N ARG A 114 16.63 0.85 15.31
CA ARG A 114 16.24 1.09 16.69
C ARG A 114 16.06 -0.21 17.47
N ARG A 115 15.44 -1.22 16.86
CA ARG A 115 15.15 -2.52 17.46
C ARG A 115 16.39 -3.41 17.56
N PHE A 116 17.28 -3.34 16.59
CA PHE A 116 18.45 -4.20 16.47
C PHE A 116 19.76 -3.39 16.38
N ASN A 117 20.23 -3.13 15.17
CA ASN A 117 21.43 -2.36 14.89
C ASN A 117 21.50 -1.89 13.43
N SER A 118 22.56 -1.14 13.09
CA SER A 118 22.81 -0.60 11.74
C SER A 118 23.00 -1.69 10.67
N THR A 119 23.57 -2.86 11.02
CA THR A 119 23.72 -3.96 10.05
C THR A 119 22.36 -4.49 9.60
N VAL A 120 21.42 -4.71 10.52
CA VAL A 120 20.05 -5.15 10.18
C VAL A 120 19.34 -4.06 9.38
N ARG A 121 19.53 -2.77 9.73
CA ARG A 121 19.03 -1.66 8.93
C ARG A 121 19.51 -1.74 7.48
N ASN A 122 20.81 -1.90 7.24
CA ASN A 122 21.38 -1.93 5.90
C ASN A 122 20.85 -3.12 5.07
N LEU A 123 20.75 -4.32 5.68
CA LEU A 123 20.17 -5.49 5.04
C LEU A 123 18.69 -5.25 4.68
N SER A 124 17.92 -4.69 5.60
CA SER A 124 16.52 -4.37 5.35
C SER A 124 16.32 -3.26 4.31
N THR A 125 17.20 -2.24 4.29
CA THR A 125 17.19 -1.19 3.26
C THR A 125 17.38 -1.78 1.87
N PHE A 126 18.38 -2.67 1.71
CA PHE A 126 18.62 -3.35 0.44
C PHE A 126 17.40 -4.19 0.01
N THR A 127 16.87 -5.03 0.90
CA THR A 127 15.69 -5.87 0.62
C THR A 127 14.46 -5.02 0.30
N MET A 128 14.27 -3.91 1.01
CA MET A 128 13.15 -2.99 0.79
C MET A 128 13.23 -2.30 -0.58
N LEU A 129 14.39 -1.79 -0.96
CA LEU A 129 14.56 -1.16 -2.27
C LEU A 129 14.37 -2.16 -3.40
N LEU A 130 14.91 -3.39 -3.25
CA LEU A 130 14.67 -4.47 -4.22
C LEU A 130 13.17 -4.78 -4.35
N TYR A 131 12.46 -4.87 -3.22
CA TYR A 131 11.00 -5.10 -3.19
C TYR A 131 10.21 -3.98 -3.87
N LEU A 132 10.48 -2.72 -3.57
CA LEU A 132 9.77 -1.58 -4.15
C LEU A 132 10.03 -1.45 -5.66
N ILE A 133 11.27 -1.65 -6.11
CA ILE A 133 11.66 -1.63 -7.53
C ILE A 133 10.99 -2.77 -8.28
N GLY A 134 10.93 -3.97 -7.69
CA GLY A 134 10.21 -5.10 -8.27
C GLY A 134 8.72 -4.81 -8.48
N TYR A 135 8.08 -4.17 -7.50
CA TYR A 135 6.68 -3.73 -7.65
C TYR A 135 6.48 -2.72 -8.77
N ILE A 136 7.40 -1.75 -8.93
CA ILE A 136 7.37 -0.80 -10.04
C ILE A 136 7.44 -1.55 -11.36
N GLY A 137 8.37 -2.52 -11.49
CA GLY A 137 8.52 -3.32 -12.70
C GLY A 137 7.28 -4.15 -13.05
N ILE A 138 6.70 -4.84 -12.06
CA ILE A 138 5.47 -5.62 -12.23
C ILE A 138 4.29 -4.71 -12.63
N GLY A 139 4.17 -3.54 -11.99
CA GLY A 139 3.12 -2.57 -12.32
C GLY A 139 3.21 -2.06 -13.77
N LEU A 140 4.42 -1.69 -14.20
CA LEU A 140 4.68 -1.25 -15.57
C LEU A 140 4.35 -2.33 -16.59
N LEU A 141 4.79 -3.57 -16.34
CA LEU A 141 4.50 -4.71 -17.22
C LEU A 141 3.00 -5.00 -17.28
N ALA A 142 2.32 -4.95 -16.13
CA ALA A 142 0.88 -5.22 -16.07
C ALA A 142 0.08 -4.23 -16.91
N LEU A 143 0.40 -2.93 -16.81
CA LEU A 143 -0.28 -1.95 -17.66
C LEU A 143 0.07 -2.13 -19.13
N ALA A 144 1.32 -2.43 -19.46
CA ALA A 144 1.72 -2.66 -20.84
C ALA A 144 0.93 -3.81 -21.46
N ASN A 145 0.74 -4.91 -20.74
CA ASN A 145 -0.09 -6.04 -21.19
C ASN A 145 -1.58 -5.67 -21.38
N LEU A 146 -2.12 -4.80 -20.53
CA LEU A 146 -3.51 -4.35 -20.64
C LEU A 146 -3.71 -3.36 -21.80
N LEU A 147 -2.71 -2.52 -22.08
CA LEU A 147 -2.78 -1.53 -23.16
C LEU A 147 -2.36 -2.09 -24.53
N GLN A 148 -1.55 -3.13 -24.58
CA GLN A 148 -1.06 -3.71 -25.83
C GLN A 148 -2.17 -4.08 -26.82
N PRO A 149 -3.27 -4.76 -26.42
CA PRO A 149 -4.35 -5.10 -27.35
C PRO A 149 -5.05 -3.87 -27.95
N ILE A 150 -4.99 -2.72 -27.26
CA ILE A 150 -5.63 -1.47 -27.68
C ILE A 150 -4.70 -0.67 -28.60
N LEU A 151 -3.42 -0.55 -28.22
CA LEU A 151 -2.45 0.29 -28.91
C LEU A 151 -1.85 -0.41 -30.14
N GLY A 152 -1.74 -1.73 -30.09
CA GLY A 152 -1.00 -2.52 -31.09
C GLY A 152 0.51 -2.26 -31.11
N TRP A 153 1.04 -1.60 -30.07
CA TRP A 153 2.47 -1.27 -29.96
C TRP A 153 3.24 -2.40 -29.28
N GLU A 154 4.56 -2.38 -29.44
CA GLU A 154 5.45 -3.29 -28.70
C GLU A 154 5.40 -2.99 -27.19
N ILE A 155 5.39 -4.07 -26.38
CA ILE A 155 5.32 -3.98 -24.91
C ILE A 155 6.41 -3.06 -24.34
N GLN A 156 7.64 -3.14 -24.86
CA GLN A 156 8.76 -2.32 -24.42
C GLN A 156 8.49 -0.82 -24.60
N SER A 157 7.91 -0.43 -25.75
CA SER A 157 7.57 0.97 -26.01
C SER A 157 6.51 1.49 -25.05
N ILE A 158 5.50 0.67 -24.74
CA ILE A 158 4.45 1.03 -23.79
C ILE A 158 5.04 1.19 -22.37
N ILE A 159 5.88 0.26 -21.92
CA ILE A 159 6.57 0.33 -20.61
C ILE A 159 7.34 1.64 -20.48
N ILE A 160 8.13 2.01 -21.49
CA ILE A 160 8.95 3.23 -21.46
C ILE A 160 8.08 4.48 -21.39
N ILE A 161 7.05 4.60 -22.24
CA ILE A 161 6.16 5.77 -22.26
C ILE A 161 5.43 5.94 -20.93
N VAL A 162 4.87 4.86 -20.42
CA VAL A 162 4.16 4.87 -19.13
C VAL A 162 5.09 5.24 -17.99
N ALA A 163 6.30 4.69 -17.97
CA ALA A 163 7.29 5.01 -16.94
C ALA A 163 7.70 6.48 -16.95
N ILE A 164 7.88 7.08 -18.15
CA ILE A 164 8.20 8.52 -18.29
C ILE A 164 7.06 9.37 -17.73
N ILE A 165 5.81 9.08 -18.08
CA ILE A 165 4.64 9.83 -17.60
C ILE A 165 4.54 9.74 -16.06
N SER A 166 4.56 8.53 -15.51
CA SER A 166 4.43 8.28 -14.07
C SER A 166 5.61 8.87 -13.29
N GLY A 167 6.84 8.61 -13.73
CA GLY A 167 8.04 9.10 -13.05
C GLY A 167 8.14 10.62 -13.00
N THR A 168 7.73 11.31 -14.07
CA THR A 168 7.70 12.79 -14.09
C THR A 168 6.70 13.36 -13.09
N TYR A 169 5.49 12.82 -13.08
CA TYR A 169 4.40 13.27 -12.21
C TYR A 169 4.73 13.07 -10.73
N VAL A 170 5.19 11.88 -10.35
CA VAL A 170 5.46 11.53 -8.95
C VAL A 170 6.57 12.37 -8.35
N SER A 171 7.60 12.66 -9.14
CA SER A 171 8.74 13.45 -8.66
C SER A 171 8.36 14.84 -8.15
N LEU A 172 7.19 15.34 -8.49
CA LEU A 172 6.71 16.68 -8.11
C LEU A 172 5.65 16.65 -6.99
N GLY A 173 4.84 15.58 -6.91
CA GLY A 173 3.58 15.59 -6.16
C GLY A 173 3.68 15.42 -4.64
N GLY A 174 4.51 14.51 -4.15
CA GLY A 174 4.59 14.14 -2.73
C GLY A 174 3.31 13.47 -2.18
N GLN A 175 3.33 13.09 -0.90
CA GLN A 175 2.30 12.23 -0.27
C GLN A 175 0.90 12.87 -0.22
N THR A 176 0.82 14.19 -0.03
CA THR A 176 -0.49 14.88 -0.02
C THR A 176 -1.19 14.75 -1.36
N ALA A 177 -0.46 14.98 -2.45
CA ALA A 177 -1.00 14.82 -3.80
C ALA A 177 -1.45 13.37 -4.04
N ILE A 178 -0.60 12.40 -3.69
CA ILE A 178 -0.86 10.97 -3.85
C ILE A 178 -2.16 10.57 -3.12
N ILE A 179 -2.35 10.94 -1.86
CA ILE A 179 -3.54 10.56 -1.08
C ILE A 179 -4.84 11.08 -1.72
N PHE A 180 -4.84 12.30 -2.26
CA PHE A 180 -6.04 12.87 -2.90
C PHE A 180 -6.28 12.31 -4.29
N THR A 181 -5.24 12.10 -5.07
CA THR A 181 -5.37 11.42 -6.37
C THR A 181 -5.80 9.97 -6.21
N ASP A 182 -5.26 9.25 -5.23
CA ASP A 182 -5.66 7.89 -4.87
C ASP A 182 -7.15 7.79 -4.52
N PHE A 183 -7.68 8.78 -3.78
CA PHE A 183 -9.11 8.79 -3.45
C PHE A 183 -9.97 8.83 -4.72
N LEU A 184 -9.65 9.74 -5.65
CA LEU A 184 -10.36 9.84 -6.92
C LEU A 184 -10.20 8.56 -7.76
N GLN A 185 -8.97 8.06 -7.85
CA GLN A 185 -8.63 6.87 -8.61
C GLN A 185 -9.28 5.60 -8.04
N GLY A 186 -9.33 5.47 -6.72
CA GLY A 186 -10.02 4.38 -6.04
C GLY A 186 -11.53 4.36 -6.32
N VAL A 187 -12.18 5.52 -6.32
CA VAL A 187 -13.61 5.64 -6.68
C VAL A 187 -13.84 5.24 -8.14
N ILE A 188 -13.01 5.75 -9.07
CA ILE A 188 -13.08 5.42 -10.50
C ILE A 188 -12.91 3.92 -10.71
N LEU A 189 -11.91 3.32 -10.06
CA LEU A 189 -11.59 1.89 -10.12
C LEU A 189 -12.77 1.02 -9.68
N LEU A 190 -13.36 1.30 -8.51
CA LEU A 190 -14.50 0.53 -8.00
C LEU A 190 -15.71 0.66 -8.91
N PHE A 191 -16.01 1.88 -9.37
CA PHE A 191 -17.14 2.12 -10.26
C PHE A 191 -16.95 1.40 -11.60
N ALA A 192 -15.77 1.48 -12.21
CA ALA A 192 -15.48 0.80 -13.48
C ALA A 192 -15.57 -0.73 -13.37
N GLY A 193 -15.06 -1.29 -12.26
CA GLY A 193 -15.17 -2.72 -12.01
C GLY A 193 -16.62 -3.19 -11.86
N LEU A 194 -17.44 -2.47 -11.12
CA LEU A 194 -18.87 -2.79 -11.00
C LEU A 194 -19.64 -2.55 -12.31
N LEU A 195 -19.26 -1.52 -13.07
CA LEU A 195 -19.85 -1.23 -14.38
C LEU A 195 -19.61 -2.37 -15.37
N ILE A 196 -18.38 -2.88 -15.46
CA ILE A 196 -18.07 -3.99 -16.37
C ILE A 196 -18.85 -5.25 -16.01
N PHE A 197 -19.11 -5.50 -14.72
CA PHE A 197 -19.98 -6.60 -14.28
C PHE A 197 -21.42 -6.42 -14.78
N GLY A 198 -22.03 -5.25 -14.54
CA GLY A 198 -23.39 -4.96 -14.98
C GLY A 198 -23.55 -5.03 -16.50
N LEU A 199 -22.59 -4.47 -17.25
CA LEU A 199 -22.58 -4.55 -18.73
C LEU A 199 -22.40 -5.99 -19.22
N GLY A 200 -21.54 -6.78 -18.55
CA GLY A 200 -21.33 -8.20 -18.87
C GLY A 200 -22.58 -9.06 -18.66
N ILE A 201 -23.30 -8.86 -17.56
CA ILE A 201 -24.59 -9.51 -17.32
C ILE A 201 -25.60 -9.12 -18.41
N SER A 202 -25.66 -7.83 -18.78
CA SER A 202 -26.53 -7.37 -19.86
C SER A 202 -26.16 -7.96 -21.22
N TYR A 203 -24.85 -8.06 -21.52
CA TYR A 203 -24.34 -8.67 -22.75
C TYR A 203 -24.72 -10.15 -22.89
N LEU A 204 -24.69 -10.90 -21.78
CA LEU A 204 -25.10 -12.29 -21.72
C LEU A 204 -26.62 -12.47 -21.78
N GLY A 205 -27.42 -11.41 -21.65
CA GLY A 205 -28.89 -11.48 -21.67
C GLY A 205 -29.53 -11.71 -20.30
N GLY A 206 -28.78 -11.63 -19.22
CA GLY A 206 -29.26 -11.72 -17.84
C GLY A 206 -28.38 -12.54 -16.90
N PHE A 207 -28.70 -12.47 -15.61
CA PHE A 207 -27.95 -13.17 -14.58
C PHE A 207 -28.06 -14.69 -14.68
N ASP A 208 -29.23 -15.21 -15.09
CA ASP A 208 -29.46 -16.66 -15.19
C ASP A 208 -28.50 -17.28 -16.21
N LEU A 209 -28.39 -16.69 -17.41
CA LEU A 209 -27.47 -17.21 -18.42
C LEU A 209 -26.00 -17.08 -17.98
N PHE A 210 -25.63 -15.96 -17.30
CA PHE A 210 -24.31 -15.85 -16.70
C PHE A 210 -24.02 -17.00 -15.74
N TRP A 211 -24.93 -17.24 -14.81
CA TRP A 211 -24.76 -18.27 -13.80
C TRP A 211 -24.74 -19.69 -14.40
N ASP A 212 -25.67 -19.99 -15.30
CA ASP A 212 -25.79 -21.31 -15.92
C ASP A 212 -24.62 -21.64 -16.86
N SER A 213 -24.00 -20.63 -17.46
CA SER A 213 -22.83 -20.80 -18.31
C SER A 213 -21.54 -21.14 -17.53
N LEU A 214 -21.50 -20.91 -16.22
CA LEU A 214 -20.35 -21.27 -15.42
C LEU A 214 -20.40 -22.74 -14.99
N SER A 215 -19.26 -23.45 -15.07
CA SER A 215 -19.12 -24.80 -14.53
C SER A 215 -19.29 -24.80 -12.99
N LEU A 216 -19.57 -25.96 -12.40
CA LEU A 216 -19.68 -26.09 -10.95
C LEU A 216 -18.37 -25.63 -10.26
N THR A 217 -17.22 -25.99 -10.80
CA THR A 217 -15.91 -25.60 -10.27
C THR A 217 -15.69 -24.09 -10.29
N ASN A 218 -16.16 -23.41 -11.33
CA ASN A 218 -16.07 -21.93 -11.41
C ASN A 218 -17.01 -21.20 -10.44
N LYS A 219 -18.08 -21.88 -9.95
CA LYS A 219 -19.03 -21.34 -8.96
C LYS A 219 -18.57 -21.50 -7.51
N LEU A 220 -17.59 -22.36 -7.26
CA LEU A 220 -17.10 -22.60 -5.90
C LEU A 220 -16.27 -21.39 -5.42
N PRO A 221 -16.51 -20.91 -4.18
CA PRO A 221 -15.80 -19.76 -3.62
C PRO A 221 -14.39 -20.10 -3.13
N LEU A 222 -14.07 -21.39 -2.98
CA LEU A 222 -12.81 -21.90 -2.47
C LEU A 222 -12.14 -22.78 -3.51
N ALA A 223 -10.81 -22.64 -3.65
CA ALA A 223 -9.97 -23.54 -4.41
C ALA A 223 -9.84 -24.89 -3.68
N ASP A 224 -9.57 -25.95 -4.44
CA ASP A 224 -9.28 -27.25 -3.86
C ASP A 224 -7.99 -27.19 -3.02
N PHE A 225 -7.84 -28.15 -2.07
CA PHE A 225 -6.78 -28.08 -1.09
C PHE A 225 -5.38 -28.12 -1.72
N ASN A 226 -5.11 -29.09 -2.62
CA ASN A 226 -3.79 -29.30 -3.23
C ASN A 226 -3.78 -29.26 -4.77
N SER A 227 -4.93 -29.04 -5.41
CA SER A 227 -5.05 -29.05 -6.86
C SER A 227 -5.85 -27.86 -7.38
N PRO A 228 -5.58 -27.34 -8.59
CA PRO A 228 -4.41 -27.70 -9.41
C PRO A 228 -3.10 -27.19 -8.80
N PRO A 229 -1.94 -27.69 -9.25
CA PRO A 229 -0.64 -27.34 -8.67
C PRO A 229 -0.31 -25.85 -8.64
N ASP A 230 -0.84 -25.09 -9.59
CA ASP A 230 -0.59 -23.66 -9.76
C ASP A 230 -1.71 -22.75 -9.20
N PHE A 231 -2.77 -23.34 -8.65
CA PHE A 231 -3.84 -22.58 -8.00
C PHE A 231 -4.63 -23.46 -7.00
N ASN A 232 -4.13 -23.58 -5.78
CA ASN A 232 -4.73 -24.37 -4.73
C ASN A 232 -4.78 -23.61 -3.40
N PHE A 233 -5.61 -24.09 -2.47
CA PHE A 233 -5.83 -23.42 -1.18
C PHE A 233 -4.54 -23.22 -0.38
N VAL A 234 -3.69 -24.24 -0.30
CA VAL A 234 -2.44 -24.19 0.48
C VAL A 234 -1.48 -23.17 -0.12
N GLY A 235 -1.34 -23.16 -1.44
CA GLY A 235 -0.52 -22.19 -2.15
C GLY A 235 -1.05 -20.74 -1.98
N ILE A 236 -2.35 -20.53 -2.18
CA ILE A 236 -3.00 -19.24 -1.98
C ILE A 236 -2.76 -18.72 -0.55
N PHE A 237 -2.95 -19.57 0.47
CA PHE A 237 -2.74 -19.19 1.86
C PHE A 237 -1.29 -18.71 2.12
N TRP A 238 -0.31 -19.51 1.70
CA TRP A 238 1.10 -19.20 1.98
C TRP A 238 1.67 -18.13 1.05
N GLN A 239 1.39 -18.20 -0.23
CA GLN A 239 1.98 -17.28 -1.21
C GLN A 239 1.24 -15.96 -1.31
N ASP A 240 -0.07 -15.96 -1.48
CA ASP A 240 -0.85 -14.72 -1.57
C ASP A 240 -1.18 -14.16 -0.16
N GLY A 241 -1.52 -14.99 0.81
CA GLY A 241 -1.85 -14.56 2.18
C GLY A 241 -0.61 -14.18 2.98
N VAL A 242 0.22 -15.16 3.37
CA VAL A 242 1.32 -14.94 4.32
C VAL A 242 2.45 -14.12 3.69
N VAL A 243 2.93 -14.49 2.52
CA VAL A 243 4.07 -13.81 1.88
C VAL A 243 3.63 -12.58 1.11
N GLY A 244 2.53 -12.64 0.39
CA GLY A 244 1.97 -11.53 -0.38
C GLY A 244 1.31 -10.47 0.50
N SER A 245 0.15 -10.75 1.07
CA SER A 245 -0.67 -9.75 1.78
C SER A 245 -0.05 -9.31 3.11
N VAL A 246 0.46 -10.25 3.93
CA VAL A 246 1.18 -9.89 5.17
C VAL A 246 2.44 -9.11 4.82
N GLY A 247 3.21 -9.57 3.82
CA GLY A 247 4.37 -8.84 3.32
C GLY A 247 4.00 -7.43 2.89
N PHE A 248 2.95 -7.27 2.09
CA PHE A 248 2.47 -5.96 1.65
C PHE A 248 2.07 -5.05 2.82
N ALA A 249 1.32 -5.57 3.78
CA ALA A 249 0.82 -4.77 4.91
C ALA A 249 1.92 -4.37 5.91
N PHE A 250 2.91 -5.24 6.15
CA PHE A 250 3.93 -5.04 7.19
C PHE A 250 5.25 -4.48 6.66
N MET A 251 5.63 -4.79 5.41
CA MET A 251 6.92 -4.35 4.88
C MET A 251 6.84 -3.35 3.73
N ASN A 252 5.67 -3.09 3.14
CA ASN A 252 5.58 -2.11 2.08
C ASN A 252 5.63 -0.69 2.63
N GLN A 253 6.70 0.04 2.35
CA GLN A 253 6.89 1.41 2.83
C GLN A 253 5.78 2.36 2.38
N ALA A 254 5.17 2.15 1.21
CA ALA A 254 4.06 2.98 0.75
C ALA A 254 2.82 2.84 1.65
N VAL A 255 2.54 1.65 2.18
CA VAL A 255 1.47 1.40 3.15
C VAL A 255 1.81 2.04 4.50
N ILE A 256 3.06 1.89 4.96
CA ILE A 256 3.55 2.51 6.20
C ILE A 256 3.38 4.04 6.16
N MET A 257 3.72 4.67 5.05
CA MET A 257 3.56 6.12 4.88
C MET A 257 2.10 6.56 5.01
N ARG A 258 1.12 5.73 4.64
CA ARG A 258 -0.31 6.02 4.84
C ARG A 258 -0.72 5.93 6.30
N PHE A 259 -0.23 4.94 7.03
CA PHE A 259 -0.45 4.90 8.49
C PHE A 259 0.10 6.14 9.16
N LEU A 260 1.31 6.55 8.79
CA LEU A 260 1.98 7.73 9.33
C LEU A 260 1.31 9.04 8.88
N ALA A 261 0.67 9.07 7.72
CA ALA A 261 -0.07 10.23 7.23
C ALA A 261 -1.42 10.44 7.96
N SER A 262 -1.91 9.42 8.68
CA SER A 262 -3.14 9.51 9.47
C SER A 262 -2.99 10.49 10.64
N ARG A 263 -4.08 11.17 10.99
CA ARG A 263 -4.07 12.13 12.12
C ARG A 263 -3.88 11.47 13.49
N SER A 264 -4.20 10.18 13.63
CA SER A 264 -4.01 9.44 14.89
C SER A 264 -3.95 7.94 14.66
N VAL A 265 -3.47 7.18 15.68
CA VAL A 265 -3.50 5.71 15.67
C VAL A 265 -4.92 5.18 15.51
N ALA A 266 -5.92 5.83 16.14
CA ALA A 266 -7.33 5.45 16.00
C ALA A 266 -7.81 5.60 14.56
N HIS A 267 -7.41 6.66 13.85
CA HIS A 267 -7.71 6.87 12.45
C HIS A 267 -6.99 5.90 11.53
N ALA A 268 -5.71 5.58 11.79
CA ALA A 268 -4.98 4.56 11.06
C ALA A 268 -5.62 3.18 11.20
N ARG A 269 -6.05 2.80 12.42
CA ARG A 269 -6.78 1.56 12.68
C ARG A 269 -8.13 1.51 11.96
N ARG A 270 -8.93 2.58 12.03
CA ARG A 270 -10.22 2.67 11.31
C ARG A 270 -10.02 2.57 9.79
N ALA A 271 -9.02 3.25 9.25
CA ALA A 271 -8.68 3.15 7.83
C ALA A 271 -8.36 1.71 7.42
N THR A 272 -7.53 1.02 8.20
CA THR A 272 -7.17 -0.38 7.96
C THR A 272 -8.37 -1.32 8.07
N MET A 273 -9.21 -1.16 9.09
CA MET A 273 -10.43 -1.95 9.24
C MET A 273 -11.39 -1.75 8.05
N MET A 274 -11.62 -0.51 7.65
CA MET A 274 -12.46 -0.22 6.48
C MET A 274 -11.86 -0.77 5.19
N ASN A 275 -10.53 -0.68 5.05
CA ASN A 275 -9.86 -1.27 3.88
C ASN A 275 -10.05 -2.78 3.83
N VAL A 276 -9.73 -3.51 4.90
CA VAL A 276 -9.74 -4.98 4.90
C VAL A 276 -11.18 -5.56 4.88
N LEU A 277 -12.13 -4.93 5.61
CA LEU A 277 -13.48 -5.47 5.76
C LEU A 277 -14.48 -4.98 4.71
N VAL A 278 -14.23 -3.86 4.05
CA VAL A 278 -15.19 -3.26 3.11
C VAL A 278 -14.55 -3.00 1.75
N PHE A 279 -13.48 -2.22 1.69
CA PHE A 279 -12.94 -1.77 0.42
C PHE A 279 -12.24 -2.88 -0.36
N LEU A 280 -11.46 -3.74 0.28
CA LEU A 280 -10.79 -4.87 -0.39
C LEU A 280 -11.79 -5.91 -0.91
N PRO A 281 -12.82 -6.37 -0.16
CA PRO A 281 -13.84 -7.24 -0.72
C PRO A 281 -14.53 -6.66 -1.97
N ILE A 282 -14.94 -5.39 -1.93
CA ILE A 282 -15.54 -4.73 -3.09
C ILE A 282 -14.52 -4.59 -4.22
N GLY A 283 -13.27 -4.23 -3.90
CA GLY A 283 -12.18 -4.15 -4.86
C GLY A 283 -11.87 -5.49 -5.52
N THR A 284 -11.89 -6.59 -4.75
CA THR A 284 -11.73 -7.96 -5.26
C THR A 284 -12.81 -8.29 -6.30
N LEU A 285 -14.06 -7.99 -5.97
CA LEU A 285 -15.17 -8.15 -6.93
C LEU A 285 -14.95 -7.30 -8.17
N ALA A 286 -14.54 -6.05 -8.00
CA ALA A 286 -14.31 -5.13 -9.11
C ALA A 286 -13.23 -5.58 -10.08
N VAL A 287 -12.15 -6.21 -9.61
CA VAL A 287 -11.03 -6.63 -10.48
C VAL A 287 -11.19 -8.05 -11.03
N SER A 288 -11.89 -8.95 -10.33
CA SER A 288 -12.03 -10.36 -10.74
C SER A 288 -13.21 -10.60 -11.69
N ASN A 289 -14.26 -9.79 -11.61
CA ASN A 289 -15.53 -10.05 -12.32
C ASN A 289 -15.40 -10.07 -13.84
N SER A 290 -14.49 -9.30 -14.42
CA SER A 290 -14.24 -9.34 -15.86
C SER A 290 -13.74 -10.72 -16.31
N GLY A 291 -13.00 -11.42 -15.46
CA GLY A 291 -12.63 -12.82 -15.68
C GLY A 291 -13.84 -13.75 -15.64
N TRP A 292 -14.73 -13.59 -14.64
CA TRP A 292 -15.95 -14.40 -14.56
C TRP A 292 -16.88 -14.19 -15.73
N ILE A 293 -17.10 -12.94 -16.14
CA ILE A 293 -17.86 -12.60 -17.34
C ILE A 293 -17.20 -13.19 -18.57
N GLY A 294 -15.88 -13.06 -18.71
CA GLY A 294 -15.12 -13.64 -19.80
C GLY A 294 -15.27 -15.16 -19.89
N ARG A 295 -15.22 -15.87 -18.77
CA ARG A 295 -15.44 -17.31 -18.70
C ARG A 295 -16.87 -17.69 -19.10
N ALA A 296 -17.88 -16.97 -18.61
CA ALA A 296 -19.26 -17.21 -18.99
C ALA A 296 -19.50 -16.97 -20.48
N ILE A 297 -18.91 -15.90 -21.05
CA ILE A 297 -18.96 -15.64 -22.52
C ILE A 297 -18.26 -16.74 -23.29
N ALA A 298 -17.08 -17.20 -22.87
CA ALA A 298 -16.35 -18.27 -23.55
C ALA A 298 -17.14 -19.58 -23.57
N ASN A 299 -17.86 -19.89 -22.49
CA ASN A 299 -18.66 -21.10 -22.39
C ASN A 299 -19.99 -20.96 -23.18
N ALA A 300 -20.66 -19.80 -23.12
CA ALA A 300 -21.91 -19.56 -23.84
C ALA A 300 -21.72 -19.30 -25.35
N PHE A 301 -20.62 -18.61 -25.70
CA PHE A 301 -20.31 -18.16 -27.06
C PHE A 301 -18.85 -18.41 -27.42
N PRO A 302 -18.45 -19.70 -27.67
CA PRO A 302 -17.04 -20.07 -27.90
C PRO A 302 -16.39 -19.37 -29.10
N ASP A 303 -17.19 -18.94 -30.07
CA ASP A 303 -16.73 -18.19 -31.27
C ASP A 303 -16.33 -16.74 -30.92
N VAL A 304 -16.78 -16.22 -29.78
CA VAL A 304 -16.51 -14.84 -29.35
C VAL A 304 -15.22 -14.77 -28.53
N ILE A 305 -15.09 -15.62 -27.51
CA ILE A 305 -13.88 -15.78 -26.70
C ILE A 305 -13.48 -17.25 -26.75
N ALA A 306 -12.34 -17.55 -27.36
CA ALA A 306 -11.80 -18.90 -27.38
C ALA A 306 -11.30 -19.29 -25.97
N GLU A 307 -11.43 -20.56 -25.60
CA GLU A 307 -10.92 -21.10 -24.34
C GLU A 307 -9.39 -20.94 -24.20
N SER A 308 -8.68 -20.96 -25.33
CA SER A 308 -7.23 -20.75 -25.41
C SER A 308 -6.79 -19.29 -25.34
N THR A 309 -7.72 -18.35 -25.09
CA THR A 309 -7.42 -16.91 -25.00
C THR A 309 -6.43 -16.63 -23.87
N ASN A 310 -5.40 -15.82 -24.13
CA ASN A 310 -4.45 -15.43 -23.09
C ASN A 310 -5.18 -14.69 -21.95
N PRO A 311 -5.18 -15.24 -20.73
CA PRO A 311 -5.96 -14.68 -19.63
C PRO A 311 -5.47 -13.30 -19.18
N ASN A 312 -4.20 -12.93 -19.40
CA ASN A 312 -3.65 -11.62 -19.00
C ASN A 312 -4.36 -10.41 -19.66
N GLY A 313 -4.92 -10.61 -20.86
CA GLY A 313 -5.65 -9.58 -21.60
C GLY A 313 -7.16 -9.60 -21.39
N ILE A 314 -7.69 -10.52 -20.58
CA ILE A 314 -9.14 -10.78 -20.51
C ILE A 314 -9.96 -9.56 -20.08
N PHE A 315 -9.44 -8.71 -19.20
CA PHE A 315 -10.12 -7.47 -18.82
C PHE A 315 -10.39 -6.57 -20.04
N THR A 316 -9.38 -6.36 -20.87
CA THR A 316 -9.49 -5.52 -22.07
C THR A 316 -10.42 -6.14 -23.10
N ILE A 317 -10.30 -7.45 -23.31
CA ILE A 317 -11.15 -8.22 -24.23
C ILE A 317 -12.61 -8.11 -23.82
N VAL A 318 -12.93 -8.44 -22.58
CA VAL A 318 -14.30 -8.35 -22.06
C VAL A 318 -14.78 -6.90 -22.09
N GLY A 319 -13.95 -5.94 -21.65
CA GLY A 319 -14.29 -4.52 -21.69
C GLY A 319 -14.68 -4.04 -23.09
N SER A 320 -13.95 -4.47 -24.14
CA SER A 320 -14.26 -4.12 -25.52
C SER A 320 -15.54 -4.79 -26.07
N LEU A 321 -15.89 -5.97 -25.56
CA LEU A 321 -17.09 -6.70 -25.96
C LEU A 321 -18.37 -6.16 -25.29
N VAL A 322 -18.28 -5.88 -23.99
CA VAL A 322 -19.47 -5.48 -23.22
C VAL A 322 -19.75 -3.98 -23.25
N ALA A 323 -18.73 -3.16 -23.51
CA ALA A 323 -18.92 -1.73 -23.71
C ALA A 323 -19.69 -1.48 -25.02
N ASN A 324 -20.89 -0.99 -24.92
CA ASN A 324 -21.77 -0.72 -26.05
C ASN A 324 -21.51 0.66 -26.70
N SER A 325 -20.48 1.37 -26.25
CA SER A 325 -20.06 2.66 -26.83
C SER A 325 -18.59 2.97 -26.54
N GLU A 326 -17.97 3.75 -27.42
CA GLU A 326 -16.58 4.18 -27.29
C GLU A 326 -16.28 4.95 -25.99
N PRO A 327 -17.14 5.88 -25.51
CA PRO A 327 -16.90 6.56 -24.24
C PRO A 327 -16.85 5.62 -23.03
N ILE A 328 -17.70 4.59 -23.00
CA ILE A 328 -17.70 3.59 -21.93
C ILE A 328 -16.41 2.79 -21.97
N PHE A 329 -15.98 2.33 -23.15
CA PHE A 329 -14.72 1.63 -23.29
C PHE A 329 -13.53 2.49 -22.89
N ALA A 330 -13.48 3.75 -23.34
CA ALA A 330 -12.45 4.70 -22.92
C ALA A 330 -12.41 4.92 -21.39
N PHE A 331 -13.57 4.98 -20.75
CA PHE A 331 -13.66 5.08 -19.27
C PHE A 331 -13.11 3.82 -18.58
N LEU A 332 -13.43 2.63 -19.08
CA LEU A 332 -12.89 1.37 -18.53
C LEU A 332 -11.36 1.32 -18.66
N VAL A 333 -10.82 1.73 -19.82
CA VAL A 333 -9.37 1.81 -20.02
C VAL A 333 -8.73 2.86 -19.12
N ALA A 334 -9.34 4.05 -19.01
CA ALA A 334 -8.87 5.10 -18.11
C ALA A 334 -8.82 4.64 -16.64
N SER A 335 -9.76 3.78 -16.21
CA SER A 335 -9.78 3.24 -14.85
C SER A 335 -8.58 2.33 -14.55
N VAL A 336 -8.12 1.56 -15.54
CA VAL A 336 -6.92 0.72 -15.41
C VAL A 336 -5.66 1.57 -15.37
N VAL A 337 -5.60 2.62 -16.19
CA VAL A 337 -4.51 3.61 -16.14
C VAL A 337 -4.50 4.31 -14.78
N ALA A 338 -5.68 4.63 -14.24
CA ALA A 338 -5.85 5.19 -12.89
C ALA A 338 -5.25 4.29 -11.81
N ALA A 339 -5.63 3.01 -11.83
CA ALA A 339 -5.16 2.01 -10.87
C ALA A 339 -3.64 1.84 -10.92
N LEU A 340 -3.06 1.86 -12.13
CA LEU A 340 -1.60 1.81 -12.25
C LEU A 340 -0.94 3.05 -11.66
N MET A 341 -1.38 4.24 -12.06
CA MET A 341 -0.75 5.50 -11.63
C MET A 341 -0.73 5.56 -10.11
N SER A 342 -1.85 5.26 -9.43
CA SER A 342 -1.92 5.21 -7.96
C SER A 342 -0.89 4.27 -7.34
N SER A 343 -0.74 3.07 -7.88
CA SER A 343 0.20 2.09 -7.34
C SER A 343 1.65 2.50 -7.59
N LEU A 344 1.99 2.93 -8.80
CA LEU A 344 3.36 3.35 -9.15
C LEU A 344 3.80 4.58 -8.36
N ASP A 345 2.93 5.60 -8.26
CA ASP A 345 3.19 6.82 -7.52
C ASP A 345 3.63 6.52 -6.09
N SER A 346 2.89 5.62 -5.47
CA SER A 346 3.13 5.19 -4.11
C SER A 346 4.45 4.45 -3.93
N GLN A 347 4.79 3.54 -4.85
CA GLN A 347 6.04 2.77 -4.78
C GLN A 347 7.26 3.62 -5.09
N ILE A 348 7.17 4.53 -6.07
CA ILE A 348 8.24 5.46 -6.41
C ILE A 348 8.52 6.43 -5.25
N ASN A 349 7.46 7.02 -4.66
CA ASN A 349 7.60 7.92 -3.51
C ASN A 349 8.17 7.19 -2.27
N ALA A 350 7.71 5.96 -2.02
CA ALA A 350 8.24 5.11 -0.95
C ALA A 350 9.73 4.77 -1.15
N SER A 351 10.14 4.47 -2.39
CA SER A 351 11.54 4.20 -2.73
C SER A 351 12.42 5.43 -2.48
N ALA A 352 11.92 6.61 -2.87
CA ALA A 352 12.62 7.88 -2.60
C ALA A 352 12.73 8.15 -1.09
N ALA A 353 11.67 7.89 -0.32
CA ALA A 353 11.69 8.04 1.13
C ALA A 353 12.74 7.15 1.80
N VAL A 354 12.79 5.87 1.44
CA VAL A 354 13.78 4.92 1.96
C VAL A 354 15.20 5.34 1.55
N ALA A 355 15.41 5.69 0.29
CA ALA A 355 16.75 6.09 -0.19
C ALA A 355 17.23 7.38 0.49
N VAL A 356 16.35 8.36 0.70
CA VAL A 356 16.73 9.62 1.38
C VAL A 356 16.92 9.41 2.88
N ASN A 357 16.01 8.74 3.55
CA ASN A 357 16.05 8.59 5.00
C ASN A 357 17.09 7.56 5.46
N ASP A 358 17.24 6.45 4.72
CA ASP A 358 18.02 5.31 5.17
C ASP A 358 19.39 5.18 4.50
N VAL A 359 19.61 5.85 3.36
CA VAL A 359 20.90 5.85 2.66
C VAL A 359 21.53 7.23 2.69
N TYR A 360 20.86 8.24 2.13
CA TYR A 360 21.49 9.56 1.94
C TYR A 360 21.70 10.33 3.25
N THR A 361 20.65 10.44 4.08
CA THR A 361 20.72 11.26 5.32
C THR A 361 21.79 10.78 6.29
N PRO A 362 21.98 9.47 6.55
CA PRO A 362 23.07 8.99 7.40
C PRO A 362 24.46 9.29 6.84
N LEU A 363 24.62 9.26 5.51
CA LEU A 363 25.93 9.51 4.86
C LEU A 363 26.26 11.01 4.79
N ALA A 364 25.27 11.87 4.60
CA ALA A 364 25.46 13.31 4.35
C ALA A 364 25.59 14.17 5.62
N LYS A 365 25.56 13.60 6.82
CA LYS A 365 25.75 14.28 8.12
C LYS A 365 24.94 15.58 8.25
N ASN A 366 23.61 15.47 8.30
CA ASN A 366 22.66 16.57 8.43
C ASN A 366 22.48 17.46 7.18
N PRO A 367 22.00 16.90 6.07
CA PRO A 367 21.72 17.69 4.86
C PRO A 367 20.53 18.63 5.07
N SER A 368 20.53 19.77 4.34
CA SER A 368 19.42 20.71 4.37
C SER A 368 18.14 20.08 3.78
N GLU A 369 16.97 20.53 4.23
CA GLU A 369 15.66 20.08 3.70
C GLU A 369 15.56 20.25 2.18
N LYS A 370 16.06 21.37 1.65
CA LYS A 370 16.10 21.63 0.20
C LYS A 370 16.93 20.58 -0.55
N THR A 371 18.05 20.15 0.04
CA THR A 371 18.90 19.11 -0.55
C THR A 371 18.21 17.76 -0.50
N LYS A 372 17.58 17.40 0.62
CA LYS A 372 16.81 16.16 0.74
C LYS A 372 15.70 16.09 -0.32
N LEU A 373 14.95 17.18 -0.53
CA LEU A 373 13.91 17.24 -1.56
C LEU A 373 14.48 17.04 -2.97
N ARG A 374 15.60 17.66 -3.31
CA ARG A 374 16.25 17.46 -4.62
C ARG A 374 16.70 16.01 -4.81
N ILE A 375 17.30 15.41 -3.79
CA ILE A 375 17.71 14.00 -3.83
C ILE A 375 16.48 13.09 -3.94
N SER A 376 15.35 13.41 -3.28
CA SER A 376 14.10 12.66 -3.43
C SER A 376 13.62 12.66 -4.89
N MET A 377 13.60 13.81 -5.54
CA MET A 377 13.20 13.94 -6.95
C MET A 377 14.12 13.14 -7.88
N PHE A 378 15.44 13.25 -7.67
CA PHE A 378 16.42 12.48 -8.44
C PHE A 378 16.25 10.96 -8.22
N THR A 379 16.07 10.54 -6.97
CA THR A 379 15.87 9.13 -6.63
C THR A 379 14.58 8.59 -7.25
N SER A 380 13.50 9.36 -7.24
CA SER A 380 12.24 8.97 -7.89
C SER A 380 12.44 8.68 -9.38
N ALA A 381 13.14 9.55 -10.11
CA ALA A 381 13.47 9.33 -11.51
C ALA A 381 14.37 8.09 -11.71
N PHE A 382 15.38 7.93 -10.85
CA PHE A 382 16.33 6.82 -10.93
C PHE A 382 15.69 5.45 -10.65
N VAL A 383 14.83 5.34 -9.62
CA VAL A 383 14.14 4.07 -9.32
C VAL A 383 13.13 3.73 -10.41
N THR A 384 12.51 4.72 -11.04
CA THR A 384 11.63 4.51 -12.19
C THR A 384 12.42 3.91 -13.36
N PHE A 385 13.62 4.43 -13.64
CA PHE A 385 14.49 3.89 -14.68
C PHE A 385 14.89 2.42 -14.38
N ILE A 386 15.25 2.09 -13.13
CA ILE A 386 15.55 0.69 -12.75
C ILE A 386 14.27 -0.17 -12.84
N GLY A 387 13.12 0.39 -12.53
CA GLY A 387 11.82 -0.29 -12.65
C GLY A 387 11.52 -0.72 -14.10
N ILE A 388 11.95 0.05 -15.11
CA ILE A 388 11.85 -0.36 -16.53
C ILE A 388 12.65 -1.65 -16.78
N GLN A 389 13.88 -1.73 -16.24
CA GLN A 389 14.71 -2.93 -16.40
C GLN A 389 14.08 -4.14 -15.69
N ALA A 390 13.51 -3.93 -14.50
CA ALA A 390 12.77 -4.98 -13.80
C ALA A 390 11.55 -5.45 -14.62
N ALA A 391 10.82 -4.55 -15.26
CA ALA A 391 9.69 -4.91 -16.12
C ALA A 391 10.13 -5.79 -17.31
N PHE A 392 11.28 -5.50 -17.91
CA PHE A 392 11.83 -6.33 -19.00
C PHE A 392 12.25 -7.73 -18.50
N ILE A 393 12.76 -7.86 -17.27
CA ILE A 393 13.05 -9.17 -16.68
C ILE A 393 11.74 -9.92 -16.44
N PHE A 394 10.73 -9.28 -15.86
CA PHE A 394 9.45 -9.91 -15.57
C PHE A 394 8.64 -10.27 -16.82
N SER A 395 8.88 -9.62 -17.97
CA SER A 395 8.23 -9.96 -19.22
C SER A 395 8.62 -11.35 -19.77
N GLN A 396 9.63 -11.99 -19.20
CA GLN A 396 10.04 -13.35 -19.55
C GLN A 396 9.17 -14.45 -18.90
N TYR A 397 8.36 -14.11 -17.88
CA TYR A 397 7.42 -15.04 -17.26
C TYR A 397 6.16 -15.21 -18.13
N GLY A 398 5.54 -16.38 -18.07
CA GLY A 398 4.34 -16.69 -18.84
C GLY A 398 3.13 -15.83 -18.46
N THR A 399 2.97 -15.52 -17.17
CA THR A 399 1.90 -14.68 -16.65
C THR A 399 2.41 -13.67 -15.64
N ILE A 400 1.69 -12.56 -15.49
CA ILE A 400 1.96 -11.55 -14.44
C ILE A 400 1.77 -12.16 -13.05
N TYR A 401 0.85 -13.10 -12.91
CA TYR A 401 0.61 -13.80 -11.66
C TYR A 401 1.82 -14.61 -11.22
N GLU A 402 2.44 -15.34 -12.13
CA GLU A 402 3.67 -16.10 -11.86
C GLU A 402 4.84 -15.19 -11.52
N ALA A 403 5.06 -14.14 -12.31
CA ALA A 403 6.12 -13.16 -12.06
C ALA A 403 6.00 -12.54 -10.66
N HIS A 404 4.78 -12.11 -10.29
CA HIS A 404 4.49 -11.52 -9.00
C HIS A 404 4.68 -12.52 -7.85
N GLY A 405 4.17 -13.75 -8.03
CA GLY A 405 4.29 -14.81 -7.03
C GLY A 405 5.74 -15.24 -6.79
N ALA A 406 6.52 -15.45 -7.84
CA ALA A 406 7.94 -15.80 -7.75
C ALA A 406 8.74 -14.69 -7.07
N PHE A 407 8.51 -13.44 -7.46
CA PHE A 407 9.16 -12.29 -6.84
C PHE A 407 8.89 -12.21 -5.32
N HIS A 408 7.63 -12.34 -4.92
CA HIS A 408 7.26 -12.33 -3.51
C HIS A 408 7.83 -13.50 -2.73
N ALA A 409 7.77 -14.71 -3.28
CA ALA A 409 8.29 -15.91 -2.61
C ALA A 409 9.79 -15.79 -2.29
N ILE A 410 10.56 -15.08 -3.11
CA ILE A 410 12.01 -14.91 -2.95
C ILE A 410 12.35 -13.75 -2.00
N VAL A 411 11.76 -12.57 -2.21
CA VAL A 411 12.21 -11.32 -1.55
C VAL A 411 11.58 -11.12 -0.18
N THR A 412 10.34 -11.54 0.01
CA THR A 412 9.53 -11.20 1.19
C THR A 412 9.84 -12.01 2.46
N PRO A 413 10.07 -13.35 2.41
CA PRO A 413 10.12 -14.18 3.61
C PRO A 413 11.16 -13.77 4.66
N PRO A 414 12.42 -13.44 4.33
CA PRO A 414 13.39 -13.03 5.35
C PRO A 414 12.95 -11.78 6.10
N MET A 415 12.42 -10.79 5.38
CA MET A 415 12.02 -9.52 5.95
C MET A 415 10.76 -9.63 6.80
N VAL A 416 9.73 -10.33 6.32
CA VAL A 416 8.50 -10.58 7.08
C VAL A 416 8.81 -11.34 8.37
N THR A 417 9.64 -12.37 8.30
CA THR A 417 10.07 -13.13 9.47
C THR A 417 10.74 -12.22 10.51
N VAL A 418 11.66 -11.36 10.09
CA VAL A 418 12.38 -10.46 11.01
C VAL A 418 11.44 -9.39 11.60
N ILE A 419 10.48 -8.87 10.82
CA ILE A 419 9.46 -7.95 11.34
C ILE A 419 8.61 -8.65 12.40
N PHE A 420 8.05 -9.83 12.10
CA PHE A 420 7.17 -10.55 13.02
C PHE A 420 7.87 -10.89 14.32
N PHE A 421 9.02 -11.53 14.27
CA PHE A 421 9.76 -11.85 15.50
C PHE A 421 10.28 -10.59 16.21
N GLY A 422 10.60 -9.54 15.47
CA GLY A 422 10.98 -8.24 16.04
C GLY A 422 9.87 -7.61 16.88
N ILE A 423 8.63 -7.69 16.42
CA ILE A 423 7.43 -7.14 17.07
C ILE A 423 6.96 -8.03 18.23
N PHE A 424 6.81 -9.34 17.97
CA PHE A 424 6.09 -10.24 18.87
C PHE A 424 6.98 -11.02 19.83
N TRP A 425 8.31 -11.08 19.59
CA TRP A 425 9.24 -11.83 20.40
C TRP A 425 10.39 -10.98 20.97
N GLN A 426 10.27 -10.59 22.22
CA GLN A 426 11.25 -9.71 22.89
C GLN A 426 12.69 -10.26 22.88
N ARG A 427 12.86 -11.60 22.98
CA ARG A 427 14.18 -12.26 22.98
C ARG A 427 14.84 -12.32 21.60
N PHE A 428 14.11 -12.03 20.52
CA PHE A 428 14.64 -12.08 19.17
C PHE A 428 15.79 -11.08 19.02
N SER A 429 16.97 -11.60 18.70
CA SER A 429 18.23 -10.86 18.79
C SER A 429 18.68 -10.31 17.42
N SER A 430 19.54 -9.27 17.47
CA SER A 430 20.17 -8.72 16.25
C SER A 430 20.94 -9.78 15.45
N ARG A 431 21.60 -10.74 16.15
CA ARG A 431 22.30 -11.85 15.49
C ARG A 431 21.33 -12.76 14.75
N ALA A 432 20.19 -13.09 15.37
CA ALA A 432 19.16 -13.90 14.74
C ALA A 432 18.57 -13.18 13.51
N ALA A 433 18.32 -11.87 13.61
CA ALA A 433 17.84 -11.07 12.49
C ALA A 433 18.82 -11.10 11.30
N ILE A 434 20.13 -10.88 11.54
CA ILE A 434 21.17 -10.95 10.49
C ILE A 434 21.20 -12.34 9.86
N MET A 435 21.21 -13.40 10.69
CA MET A 435 21.25 -14.77 10.17
C MET A 435 19.98 -15.14 9.39
N THR A 436 18.82 -14.62 9.78
CA THR A 436 17.59 -14.82 9.01
C THR A 436 17.68 -14.16 7.63
N PHE A 437 18.20 -12.94 7.52
CA PHE A 437 18.43 -12.32 6.22
C PHE A 437 19.44 -13.10 5.37
N VAL A 438 20.60 -13.46 5.92
CA VAL A 438 21.70 -14.07 5.15
C VAL A 438 21.41 -15.54 4.84
N LEU A 439 21.25 -16.36 5.89
CA LEU A 439 21.02 -17.81 5.70
C LEU A 439 19.63 -18.09 5.11
N GLY A 440 18.61 -17.30 5.49
CA GLY A 440 17.28 -17.40 4.90
C GLY A 440 17.34 -17.21 3.38
N SER A 441 18.00 -16.17 2.89
CA SER A 441 18.20 -15.95 1.45
C SER A 441 18.99 -17.08 0.79
N ILE A 442 20.00 -17.65 1.45
CA ILE A 442 20.74 -18.80 0.93
C ILE A 442 19.80 -20.01 0.80
N PHE A 443 19.00 -20.33 1.83
CA PHE A 443 18.05 -21.45 1.76
C PHE A 443 16.98 -21.25 0.70
N ILE A 444 16.53 -20.01 0.48
CA ILE A 444 15.59 -19.68 -0.61
C ILE A 444 16.23 -19.99 -1.97
N ILE A 445 17.48 -19.54 -2.19
CA ILE A 445 18.21 -19.83 -3.43
C ILE A 445 18.42 -21.35 -3.61
N LEU A 446 18.77 -22.06 -2.55
CA LEU A 446 18.89 -23.53 -2.60
C LEU A 446 17.55 -24.19 -2.94
N GLY A 447 16.43 -23.71 -2.42
CA GLY A 447 15.09 -24.18 -2.78
C GLY A 447 14.75 -23.96 -4.26
N GLU A 448 15.23 -22.85 -4.86
CA GLU A 448 15.09 -22.64 -6.31
C GLU A 448 15.98 -23.57 -7.14
N MET A 449 17.17 -23.87 -6.64
CA MET A 449 18.12 -24.78 -7.34
C MET A 449 17.77 -26.25 -7.21
N TYR A 450 17.23 -26.65 -6.06
CA TYR A 450 16.92 -28.05 -5.72
C TYR A 450 15.47 -28.21 -5.23
N PRO A 451 14.47 -27.84 -6.07
CA PRO A 451 13.07 -27.78 -5.65
C PRO A 451 12.51 -29.16 -5.29
N TYR A 452 12.91 -30.21 -5.98
CA TYR A 452 12.45 -31.57 -5.70
C TYR A 452 12.88 -32.05 -4.32
N GLU A 453 14.15 -31.88 -3.98
CA GLU A 453 14.72 -32.35 -2.73
C GLU A 453 14.27 -31.54 -1.51
N LEU A 454 14.16 -30.24 -1.66
CA LEU A 454 13.94 -29.32 -0.53
C LEU A 454 12.47 -28.94 -0.33
N ILE A 455 11.67 -28.85 -1.39
CA ILE A 455 10.29 -28.35 -1.30
C ILE A 455 9.28 -29.49 -1.24
N THR A 456 9.55 -30.68 -1.84
CA THR A 456 8.65 -31.83 -1.79
C THR A 456 8.13 -32.18 -0.38
N PRO A 457 8.92 -32.15 0.71
CA PRO A 457 8.42 -32.40 2.05
C PRO A 457 7.32 -31.43 2.52
N PHE A 458 7.22 -30.27 1.89
CA PHE A 458 6.24 -29.21 2.18
C PHE A 458 5.09 -29.17 1.18
N ALA A 459 5.11 -30.02 0.14
CA ALA A 459 4.19 -29.94 -0.99
C ALA A 459 2.76 -30.40 -0.68
N HIS A 460 2.50 -31.01 0.47
CA HIS A 460 1.16 -31.46 0.92
C HIS A 460 0.39 -32.30 -0.11
N GLY A 461 1.10 -33.04 -0.95
CA GLY A 461 0.48 -33.81 -2.04
C GLY A 461 0.26 -33.05 -3.34
N THR A 462 0.71 -31.79 -3.43
CA THR A 462 0.73 -31.05 -4.69
C THR A 462 1.66 -31.72 -5.69
N GLU A 463 1.20 -31.87 -6.93
CA GLU A 463 1.95 -32.51 -8.00
C GLU A 463 3.21 -31.70 -8.38
N TYR A 464 4.31 -32.42 -8.64
CA TYR A 464 5.54 -31.83 -9.17
C TYR A 464 5.44 -31.66 -10.69
N ILE A 465 5.56 -30.43 -11.15
CA ILE A 465 5.62 -30.09 -12.58
C ILE A 465 7.05 -29.65 -12.90
N ALA A 466 7.76 -30.36 -13.76
CA ALA A 466 9.18 -30.14 -14.05
C ALA A 466 9.48 -28.73 -14.58
N ASP A 467 8.62 -28.19 -15.45
CA ASP A 467 8.79 -26.85 -16.05
C ASP A 467 8.52 -25.71 -15.05
N ARG A 468 7.77 -25.98 -13.98
CA ARG A 468 7.36 -25.01 -12.96
C ARG A 468 7.31 -25.66 -11.57
N PRO A 469 8.46 -26.12 -11.06
CA PRO A 469 8.49 -26.95 -9.87
C PRO A 469 7.96 -26.17 -8.65
N TYR A 470 6.84 -26.62 -8.11
CA TYR A 470 6.20 -26.12 -6.88
C TYR A 470 6.01 -24.58 -6.84
N SER A 471 5.71 -23.96 -7.99
CA SER A 471 5.64 -22.49 -8.12
C SER A 471 4.74 -21.83 -7.08
N TYR A 472 3.79 -22.57 -6.51
CA TYR A 472 2.79 -22.07 -5.56
C TYR A 472 3.07 -22.44 -4.09
N ILE A 473 3.91 -23.45 -3.82
CA ILE A 473 4.22 -23.95 -2.47
C ILE A 473 5.56 -23.41 -1.93
N LYS A 474 6.42 -22.87 -2.80
CA LYS A 474 7.72 -22.33 -2.41
C LYS A 474 7.66 -21.37 -1.23
N ALA A 475 6.62 -20.56 -1.15
CA ALA A 475 6.45 -19.58 -0.08
C ALA A 475 6.37 -20.25 1.31
N LEU A 476 5.73 -21.41 1.43
CA LEU A 476 5.69 -22.19 2.67
C LEU A 476 7.09 -22.63 3.09
N TYR A 477 7.84 -23.28 2.19
CA TYR A 477 9.21 -23.70 2.45
C TYR A 477 10.08 -22.51 2.88
N ASN A 478 10.02 -21.41 2.15
CA ASN A 478 10.83 -20.21 2.41
C ASN A 478 10.51 -19.60 3.79
N MET A 479 9.22 -19.52 4.17
CA MET A 479 8.80 -19.05 5.49
C MET A 479 9.25 -19.98 6.61
N VAL A 480 9.15 -21.29 6.42
CA VAL A 480 9.61 -22.29 7.40
C VAL A 480 11.13 -22.22 7.57
N ALA A 481 11.89 -22.13 6.48
CA ALA A 481 13.35 -22.01 6.52
C ALA A 481 13.77 -20.74 7.29
N CYS A 482 13.23 -19.58 6.93
CA CYS A 482 13.53 -18.31 7.60
C CYS A 482 13.14 -18.32 9.08
N SER A 483 11.94 -18.84 9.40
CA SER A 483 11.45 -18.92 10.78
C SER A 483 12.27 -19.89 11.63
N SER A 484 12.66 -21.03 11.08
CA SER A 484 13.51 -22.01 11.77
C SER A 484 14.87 -21.42 12.13
N ILE A 485 15.52 -20.71 11.19
CA ILE A 485 16.79 -20.01 11.43
C ILE A 485 16.61 -18.96 12.55
N ALA A 486 15.56 -18.14 12.46
CA ALA A 486 15.25 -17.13 13.45
C ALA A 486 15.08 -17.72 14.86
N ILE A 487 14.34 -18.82 14.98
CA ILE A 487 14.06 -19.51 16.24
C ILE A 487 15.36 -20.13 16.79
N VAL A 488 16.05 -20.95 16.00
CA VAL A 488 17.26 -21.67 16.44
C VAL A 488 18.34 -20.69 16.88
N VAL A 489 18.65 -19.67 16.08
CA VAL A 489 19.69 -18.68 16.43
C VAL A 489 19.31 -17.87 17.67
N THR A 490 18.01 -17.58 17.86
CA THR A 490 17.55 -16.88 19.07
C THR A 490 17.76 -17.73 20.32
N PHE A 491 17.40 -19.02 20.27
CA PHE A 491 17.60 -19.95 21.40
C PHE A 491 19.09 -20.18 21.72
N LEU A 492 19.93 -20.24 20.70
CA LEU A 492 21.38 -20.34 20.88
C LEU A 492 22.02 -19.06 21.41
N SER A 493 21.36 -17.94 21.30
CA SER A 493 21.84 -16.65 21.81
C SER A 493 21.54 -16.54 23.31
N LYS A 494 22.59 -16.63 24.15
CA LYS A 494 22.47 -16.51 25.61
C LYS A 494 22.46 -15.05 26.11
N LYS A 495 22.39 -14.06 25.23
CA LYS A 495 22.41 -12.64 25.61
C LYS A 495 21.10 -12.26 26.36
N PRO A 496 21.20 -11.49 27.46
CA PRO A 496 20.03 -10.95 28.13
C PRO A 496 19.27 -9.99 27.19
N ILE A 497 18.00 -9.79 27.50
CA ILE A 497 17.15 -8.83 26.76
C ILE A 497 17.65 -7.41 27.12
N ASP A 498 18.03 -6.66 26.10
CA ASP A 498 18.34 -5.24 26.25
C ASP A 498 17.03 -4.44 26.17
N TYR A 499 16.55 -3.94 27.30
CA TYR A 499 15.30 -3.20 27.36
C TYR A 499 15.31 -1.93 26.49
N SER A 500 16.46 -1.29 26.30
CA SER A 500 16.59 -0.10 25.45
C SER A 500 16.24 -0.40 23.97
N LYS A 501 16.43 -1.65 23.55
CA LYS A 501 16.15 -2.12 22.18
C LYS A 501 14.71 -2.59 21.97
N ILE A 502 13.93 -2.77 23.03
CA ILE A 502 12.55 -3.22 22.94
C ILE A 502 11.53 -2.16 23.39
N LYS A 503 11.99 -1.13 24.11
CA LYS A 503 11.14 -0.08 24.68
C LYS A 503 10.36 0.64 23.57
N GLY A 504 9.02 0.50 23.57
CA GLY A 504 8.12 1.05 22.56
C GLY A 504 8.17 0.34 21.18
N LEU A 505 9.06 -0.65 20.98
CA LEU A 505 9.32 -1.29 19.69
C LEU A 505 8.80 -2.74 19.60
N THR A 506 8.11 -3.21 20.63
CA THR A 506 7.47 -4.54 20.64
C THR A 506 6.02 -4.42 21.12
N LEU A 507 5.20 -5.42 20.80
CA LEU A 507 3.80 -5.48 21.25
C LEU A 507 3.67 -5.28 22.77
N TRP A 508 4.58 -5.86 23.53
CA TRP A 508 4.56 -5.85 25.00
C TRP A 508 4.98 -4.52 25.63
N THR A 509 5.57 -3.62 24.85
CA THR A 509 6.08 -2.32 25.30
C THR A 509 5.43 -1.14 24.55
N ILE A 510 4.27 -1.35 23.93
CA ILE A 510 3.53 -0.29 23.19
C ILE A 510 3.22 0.90 24.10
N ARG A 511 2.93 0.67 25.40
CA ARG A 511 2.65 1.74 26.36
C ARG A 511 3.83 2.69 26.52
N ASP A 512 5.05 2.17 26.56
CA ASP A 512 6.26 3.01 26.58
C ASP A 512 6.38 3.87 25.32
N GLY A 513 5.99 3.32 24.16
CA GLY A 513 5.93 4.07 22.90
C GLY A 513 4.89 5.19 22.93
N GLN A 514 3.74 4.94 23.53
CA GLN A 514 2.69 5.94 23.71
C GLN A 514 3.13 7.08 24.64
N GLU A 515 3.80 6.76 25.75
CA GLU A 515 4.39 7.76 26.66
C GLU A 515 5.50 8.57 25.98
N TYR A 516 6.33 7.90 25.16
CA TYR A 516 7.34 8.59 24.34
C TYR A 516 6.71 9.56 23.33
N PHE A 517 5.62 9.15 22.68
CA PHE A 517 4.90 9.97 21.71
C PHE A 517 4.31 11.24 22.34
N LYS A 518 3.66 11.08 23.49
CA LYS A 518 3.02 12.18 24.22
C LYS A 518 4.02 13.11 24.93
N GLY A 519 5.19 12.60 25.30
CA GLY A 519 6.12 13.31 26.18
C GLY A 519 5.66 13.39 27.64
N SER A 520 4.53 12.76 28.00
CA SER A 520 3.95 12.68 29.33
C SER A 520 3.36 11.30 29.61
N LYS A 521 2.93 11.03 30.85
CA LYS A 521 2.22 9.78 31.16
C LYS A 521 0.90 9.69 30.41
N VAL A 522 0.55 8.49 29.98
CA VAL A 522 -0.74 8.22 29.35
C VAL A 522 -1.87 8.48 30.35
N ASN A 523 -2.73 9.44 30.04
CA ASN A 523 -3.85 9.79 30.88
C ASN A 523 -5.18 9.25 30.31
N SER A 524 -6.24 9.27 31.12
CA SER A 524 -7.57 8.75 30.76
C SER A 524 -8.41 9.72 29.90
N ASN A 525 -7.94 10.95 29.64
CA ASN A 525 -8.70 11.99 28.93
C ASN A 525 -8.51 11.95 27.42
N LYS A 526 -8.03 10.84 26.91
CA LYS A 526 -7.86 10.56 25.48
C LYS A 526 -9.10 10.89 24.67
N GLY A 527 -8.94 11.66 23.58
CA GLY A 527 -10.02 12.03 22.67
C GLY A 527 -10.95 13.12 23.21
N SER A 528 -10.58 13.84 24.28
CA SER A 528 -11.29 15.05 24.70
C SER A 528 -11.24 16.09 23.60
N GLU A 529 -12.38 16.70 23.28
CA GLU A 529 -12.54 17.63 22.16
C GLU A 529 -13.18 18.95 22.63
N ILE A 530 -12.70 20.05 22.11
CA ILE A 530 -13.32 21.38 22.23
C ILE A 530 -13.59 21.95 20.85
N ARG A 531 -14.71 22.70 20.73
CA ARG A 531 -15.10 23.40 19.49
C ARG A 531 -15.30 24.88 19.76
N PHE A 532 -14.78 25.71 18.88
CA PHE A 532 -14.86 27.17 19.01
C PHE A 532 -14.85 27.86 17.63
N SER A 533 -15.16 29.16 17.60
CA SER A 533 -15.02 29.96 16.36
C SER A 533 -13.57 30.29 16.10
N ALA A 534 -13.10 30.17 14.87
CA ALA A 534 -11.75 30.57 14.48
C ALA A 534 -11.45 32.06 14.72
N SER A 535 -12.49 32.89 14.85
CA SER A 535 -12.35 34.34 15.23
C SER A 535 -11.73 34.56 16.62
N LEU A 536 -11.73 33.49 17.48
CA LEU A 536 -11.07 33.49 18.79
C LEU A 536 -9.56 33.20 18.69
N ILE A 537 -9.07 32.83 17.52
CA ILE A 537 -7.64 32.57 17.31
C ILE A 537 -6.90 33.89 17.12
N GLU A 538 -5.75 33.99 17.79
CA GLU A 538 -4.77 35.04 17.59
C GLU A 538 -3.39 34.42 17.35
N ILE A 539 -2.66 34.96 16.37
CA ILE A 539 -1.30 34.50 16.07
C ILE A 539 -0.35 35.23 17.01
N ASP A 540 0.37 34.44 17.82
CA ASP A 540 1.43 34.98 18.69
C ASP A 540 2.80 34.60 18.11
N GLU A 541 3.50 35.59 17.57
CA GLU A 541 4.82 35.43 16.95
C GLU A 541 5.93 35.04 17.97
N LYS A 542 5.66 35.17 19.28
CA LYS A 542 6.60 34.76 20.34
C LYS A 542 6.56 33.28 20.63
N LEU A 543 5.55 32.58 20.10
CA LEU A 543 5.45 31.12 20.28
C LEU A 543 6.35 30.40 19.29
N GLU A 544 7.29 29.64 19.81
CA GLU A 544 8.20 28.83 19.01
C GLU A 544 7.58 27.46 18.65
N GLY A 545 7.92 26.95 17.49
CA GLY A 545 7.46 25.64 16.98
C GLY A 545 5.94 25.59 16.81
N LYS A 546 5.40 24.38 16.72
CA LYS A 546 3.94 24.15 16.59
C LYS A 546 3.28 24.18 17.99
N THR A 547 3.12 25.35 18.57
CA THR A 547 2.57 25.53 19.92
C THR A 547 1.22 26.23 19.89
N VAL A 548 0.30 25.77 20.77
CA VAL A 548 -1.02 26.38 21.01
C VAL A 548 -1.19 26.62 22.50
N ARG A 549 -1.63 27.83 22.89
CA ARG A 549 -2.02 28.15 24.27
C ARG A 549 -3.51 28.39 24.35
N LEU A 550 -4.16 27.77 25.31
CA LEU A 550 -5.60 27.88 25.53
C LEU A 550 -5.90 28.78 26.74
N PRO A 551 -6.98 29.59 26.67
CA PRO A 551 -7.59 30.17 27.86
C PRO A 551 -7.94 29.11 28.89
N GLU A 552 -7.98 29.48 30.17
CA GLU A 552 -8.27 28.56 31.28
C GLU A 552 -9.57 27.77 31.08
N LYS A 553 -10.62 28.42 30.59
CA LYS A 553 -11.91 27.80 30.26
C LYS A 553 -11.77 26.61 29.31
N TYR A 554 -11.02 26.76 28.22
CA TYR A 554 -10.84 25.71 27.22
C TYR A 554 -9.83 24.67 27.66
N SER A 555 -8.80 25.07 28.41
CA SER A 555 -7.83 24.14 28.99
C SER A 555 -8.51 23.18 29.96
N ASN A 556 -9.37 23.67 30.84
CA ASN A 556 -10.16 22.87 31.79
C ASN A 556 -11.15 21.91 31.08
N GLN A 557 -11.72 22.33 29.95
CA GLN A 557 -12.62 21.50 29.13
C GLN A 557 -11.86 20.41 28.37
N LEU A 558 -10.68 20.74 27.82
CA LEU A 558 -9.85 19.77 27.09
C LEU A 558 -9.18 18.76 28.04
N LYS A 559 -8.92 19.16 29.29
CA LYS A 559 -8.25 18.35 30.33
C LYS A 559 -6.85 17.84 29.90
N GLY A 560 -6.17 18.60 29.04
CA GLY A 560 -4.81 18.35 28.63
C GLY A 560 -3.78 19.01 29.52
N GLU A 561 -2.59 18.43 29.59
CA GLU A 561 -1.44 18.97 30.31
C GLU A 561 -0.49 19.73 29.37
N THR A 562 0.27 20.68 29.88
CA THR A 562 1.31 21.37 29.09
C THR A 562 2.32 20.34 28.57
N GLY A 563 2.55 20.36 27.25
CA GLY A 563 3.40 19.40 26.56
C GLY A 563 2.62 18.29 25.83
N ASP A 564 1.32 18.14 26.09
CA ASP A 564 0.49 17.16 25.38
C ASP A 564 0.36 17.54 23.90
N ILE A 565 0.30 16.50 23.07
CA ILE A 565 0.04 16.67 21.63
C ILE A 565 -1.47 16.83 21.43
N ILE A 566 -1.82 17.87 20.68
CA ILE A 566 -3.19 18.16 20.26
C ILE A 566 -3.28 18.15 18.75
N TYR A 567 -4.45 17.77 18.24
CA TYR A 567 -4.80 17.92 16.85
C TYR A 567 -5.79 19.06 16.70
N ILE A 568 -5.47 20.03 15.85
CA ILE A 568 -6.32 21.21 15.58
C ILE A 568 -6.75 21.20 14.13
N SER A 569 -8.05 21.33 13.86
CA SER A 569 -8.62 21.21 12.51
C SER A 569 -9.87 22.07 12.30
N ASP A 570 -10.10 22.41 11.04
CA ASP A 570 -11.39 22.88 10.53
C ASP A 570 -12.45 21.79 10.69
N THR A 571 -13.69 22.17 11.01
CA THR A 571 -14.79 21.23 11.24
C THR A 571 -15.34 20.59 9.96
N ARG A 572 -14.92 21.03 8.79
CA ARG A 572 -15.32 20.48 7.49
C ARG A 572 -14.67 19.12 7.24
N TRP A 573 -15.39 18.07 7.57
CA TRP A 573 -14.91 16.68 7.46
C TRP A 573 -14.47 16.28 6.04
N TYR A 574 -15.11 16.83 4.99
CA TYR A 574 -14.82 16.54 3.59
C TYR A 574 -13.45 17.07 3.12
N LEU A 575 -12.82 17.95 3.88
CA LEU A 575 -11.44 18.37 3.63
C LEU A 575 -10.41 17.27 3.96
N GLY A 576 -10.83 16.19 4.63
CA GLY A 576 -9.98 15.04 4.90
C GLY A 576 -8.76 15.33 5.78
N GLY A 577 -8.65 16.54 6.36
CA GLY A 577 -7.50 16.98 7.16
C GLY A 577 -6.59 18.01 6.48
N LEU A 578 -6.91 18.49 5.27
CA LEU A 578 -6.11 19.53 4.57
C LEU A 578 -5.88 20.79 5.40
N LYS A 579 -6.91 21.21 6.16
CA LYS A 579 -6.84 22.39 7.03
C LYS A 579 -6.70 21.95 8.49
N SER A 580 -5.59 21.35 8.82
CA SER A 580 -5.30 20.83 10.15
C SER A 580 -3.80 20.69 10.39
N THR A 581 -3.41 20.59 11.65
CA THR A 581 -2.05 20.26 12.05
C THR A 581 -2.04 19.69 13.46
N HIS A 582 -0.98 18.97 13.82
CA HIS A 582 -0.64 18.69 15.21
C HIS A 582 0.09 19.89 15.82
N ALA A 583 -0.13 20.11 17.10
CA ALA A 583 0.56 21.11 17.88
C ALA A 583 0.81 20.60 19.30
N ILE A 584 1.67 21.30 20.04
CA ILE A 584 1.94 21.04 21.45
C ILE A 584 1.11 22.03 22.28
N LEU A 585 0.42 21.51 23.30
CA LEU A 585 -0.31 22.33 24.24
C LEU A 585 0.68 23.09 25.14
N GLY A 586 0.69 24.40 25.04
CA GLY A 586 1.51 25.29 25.88
C GLY A 586 0.86 25.56 27.23
N LYS A 587 1.49 26.42 28.04
CA LYS A 587 0.92 26.88 29.30
C LYS A 587 -0.40 27.60 29.06
N VAL A 588 -1.30 27.56 30.05
CA VAL A 588 -2.57 28.30 30.03
C VAL A 588 -2.30 29.78 29.73
N SER A 589 -3.14 30.35 28.87
CA SER A 589 -3.05 31.77 28.49
C SER A 589 -3.93 32.64 29.39
N ASP A 590 -3.42 33.81 29.78
CA ASP A 590 -4.19 34.82 30.49
C ASP A 590 -5.14 35.61 29.52
N SER A 591 -5.03 35.38 28.23
CA SER A 591 -5.89 35.96 27.20
C SER A 591 -7.19 35.18 27.06
N ASP A 592 -8.29 35.83 26.74
CA ASP A 592 -9.56 35.20 26.35
C ASP A 592 -9.50 34.53 24.96
N LYS A 593 -8.42 34.78 24.23
CA LYS A 593 -8.20 34.21 22.89
C LYS A 593 -7.27 33.00 22.93
N ILE A 594 -7.43 32.15 21.92
CA ILE A 594 -6.57 31.00 21.68
C ILE A 594 -5.35 31.47 20.91
N LEU A 595 -4.19 31.39 21.54
CA LEU A 595 -2.93 31.81 20.94
C LEU A 595 -2.30 30.63 20.18
N ILE A 596 -2.02 30.83 18.90
CA ILE A 596 -1.34 29.86 18.06
C ILE A 596 -0.03 30.44 17.51
N SER A 597 0.99 29.59 17.38
CA SER A 597 2.22 30.01 16.72
C SER A 597 1.99 30.27 15.23
N LYS A 598 2.86 31.07 14.62
CA LYS A 598 2.90 31.31 13.18
C LYS A 598 3.01 30.02 12.39
N GLU A 599 3.80 29.06 12.87
CA GLU A 599 3.98 27.76 12.24
C GLU A 599 2.68 26.94 12.21
N VAL A 600 1.89 26.92 13.28
CA VAL A 600 0.55 26.30 13.31
C VAL A 600 -0.37 26.93 12.28
N HIS A 601 -0.38 28.26 12.18
CA HIS A 601 -1.21 28.96 11.21
C HIS A 601 -0.81 28.65 9.76
N GLU A 602 0.48 28.68 9.46
CA GLU A 602 1.02 28.43 8.11
C GLU A 602 0.77 26.98 7.65
N HIS A 603 0.81 26.01 8.56
CA HIS A 603 0.53 24.61 8.24
C HIS A 603 -0.96 24.33 8.08
N ALA A 604 -1.78 24.83 9.00
CA ALA A 604 -3.21 24.52 9.00
C ALA A 604 -4.04 25.40 8.07
N GLN A 605 -3.58 26.63 7.79
CA GLN A 605 -4.27 27.58 6.91
C GLN A 605 -5.75 27.75 7.26
N PHE A 606 -6.05 28.02 8.54
CA PHE A 606 -7.42 28.17 9.03
C PHE A 606 -8.16 29.32 8.35
N ASP A 607 -9.44 29.09 8.07
CA ASP A 607 -10.37 30.13 7.67
C ASP A 607 -11.01 30.74 8.93
N PHE A 608 -10.69 32.00 9.23
CA PHE A 608 -11.11 32.69 10.46
C PHE A 608 -12.63 32.88 10.58
N ASN A 609 -13.38 32.67 9.48
CA ASN A 609 -14.84 32.72 9.48
C ASN A 609 -15.51 31.36 9.80
N ARG A 610 -14.74 30.36 10.23
CA ARG A 610 -15.22 28.99 10.42
C ARG A 610 -15.13 28.53 11.88
N LYS A 611 -15.74 27.38 12.14
CA LYS A 611 -15.56 26.65 13.40
C LYS A 611 -14.35 25.74 13.30
N ILE A 612 -13.60 25.68 14.39
CA ILE A 612 -12.40 24.84 14.55
C ILE A 612 -12.62 23.94 15.75
N PHE A 613 -12.02 22.78 15.74
CA PHE A 613 -11.94 21.92 16.91
C PHE A 613 -10.50 21.60 17.27
N ILE A 614 -10.27 21.39 18.55
CA ILE A 614 -9.04 20.84 19.10
C ILE A 614 -9.39 19.53 19.80
N GLU A 615 -8.66 18.49 19.47
CA GLU A 615 -8.77 17.16 20.07
C GLU A 615 -7.46 16.82 20.76
N LEU A 616 -7.55 16.27 21.98
CA LEU A 616 -6.38 15.77 22.70
C LEU A 616 -5.96 14.43 22.12
N GLU A 617 -4.74 14.36 21.59
CA GLU A 617 -4.17 13.12 21.08
C GLU A 617 -3.82 12.18 22.25
N GLY A 618 -4.29 10.95 22.16
CA GLY A 618 -4.17 10.01 23.27
C GLY A 618 -3.13 8.93 23.13
#